data_aed77c9619de6e70954613d82b6a5578
#
_entry.id   aed77c9619de6e70954613d82b6a5578
#
_cell.length_a   1.000
_cell.length_b   1.000
_cell.length_c   1.000
_cell.angle_alpha   90.00
_cell.angle_beta   90.00
_cell.angle_gamma   90.00
#
_symmetry.space_group_name_H-M   'P 1'
#
loop_
_entity.id
_entity.type
_entity.pdbx_description
1 polymer ?
#
loop_
_entity_poly.entity_id
_entity_poly.type
_entity_poly.pdbx_seq_one_letter_code
_entity_poly.pdbx_strand_id
1 'polypeptide(L)'
;MGLTPLEGVVMGTRSGDVDPSIHSFLASNLGWDIFKIDKMLNKESGLLGLSDNLSNDMRTLIEASEQGNEDAALAIEVFCYRLAKSLAALSCGLPRIDGLFFTGGIGENSAYIREKTMAYLPHFGFNLDKEKNNTLKRGTEGRIDTGTGPQVWVIPTDEEGRIAKETEHVVEQLSREANAAIA
;
A
#
# COMPACT_ATOMS: atom_id res chain seq x y z
N MET A 1 -7.97 -3.73 4.58
CA MET A 1 -9.17 -3.30 3.84
C MET A 1 -10.38 -3.69 4.67
N GLY A 2 -11.35 -2.79 4.79
CA GLY A 2 -12.60 -3.06 5.49
C GLY A 2 -13.70 -3.52 4.55
N LEU A 3 -14.88 -2.88 4.64
CA LEU A 3 -16.03 -3.21 3.80
C LEU A 3 -15.71 -3.03 2.30
N THR A 4 -14.90 -2.03 1.96
CA THR A 4 -14.48 -1.74 0.58
C THR A 4 -12.95 -1.53 0.51
N PRO A 5 -12.37 -1.55 -0.70
CA PRO A 5 -10.95 -1.21 -0.89
C PRO A 5 -10.62 0.28 -0.66
N LEU A 6 -11.60 1.13 -0.30
CA LEU A 6 -11.37 2.55 -0.01
C LEU A 6 -10.73 2.74 1.36
N GLU A 7 -11.06 1.89 2.34
CA GLU A 7 -10.50 1.95 3.69
C GLU A 7 -8.99 1.65 3.70
N GLY A 8 -8.29 2.35 4.55
CA GLY A 8 -6.88 2.10 4.86
C GLY A 8 -5.95 3.23 4.42
N VAL A 9 -4.83 2.88 3.83
CA VAL A 9 -3.80 3.83 3.42
C VAL A 9 -4.14 4.55 2.11
N VAL A 10 -3.49 5.68 1.88
CA VAL A 10 -3.51 6.38 0.60
C VAL A 10 -3.03 5.45 -0.52
N MET A 11 -3.73 5.44 -1.64
CA MET A 11 -3.39 4.64 -2.83
C MET A 11 -3.23 5.55 -4.05
N GLY A 12 -3.07 4.98 -5.24
CA GLY A 12 -2.89 5.75 -6.47
C GLY A 12 -3.98 6.80 -6.71
N THR A 13 -5.26 6.38 -6.66
CA THR A 13 -6.43 7.25 -6.87
C THR A 13 -7.43 7.25 -5.71
N ARG A 14 -7.26 6.38 -4.72
CA ARG A 14 -8.14 6.26 -3.55
C ARG A 14 -7.59 7.04 -2.38
N SER A 15 -8.48 7.72 -1.66
CA SER A 15 -8.11 8.56 -0.50
C SER A 15 -7.53 7.78 0.68
N GLY A 16 -7.91 6.51 0.84
CA GLY A 16 -7.79 5.83 2.13
C GLY A 16 -8.76 6.42 3.16
N ASP A 17 -8.46 6.22 4.44
CA ASP A 17 -9.31 6.70 5.54
C ASP A 17 -9.44 8.22 5.54
N VAL A 18 -10.66 8.68 5.66
CA VAL A 18 -11.03 10.09 5.79
C VAL A 18 -11.99 10.28 6.97
N ASP A 19 -12.16 11.52 7.41
CA ASP A 19 -13.20 11.86 8.38
C ASP A 19 -14.58 11.55 7.76
N PRO A 20 -15.45 10.77 8.44
CA PRO A 20 -16.80 10.46 7.93
C PRO A 20 -17.63 11.71 7.61
N SER A 21 -17.40 12.83 8.29
CA SER A 21 -18.10 14.07 8.07
C SER A 21 -17.77 14.76 6.74
N ILE A 22 -16.73 14.29 6.01
CA ILE A 22 -16.40 14.85 4.69
C ILE A 22 -17.58 14.73 3.72
N HIS A 23 -18.39 13.67 3.83
CA HIS A 23 -19.54 13.44 2.98
C HIS A 23 -20.60 14.55 3.14
N SER A 24 -20.99 14.85 4.38
CA SER A 24 -21.96 15.91 4.67
C SER A 24 -21.38 17.29 4.38
N PHE A 25 -20.10 17.51 4.62
CA PHE A 25 -19.42 18.75 4.30
C PHE A 25 -19.46 19.04 2.78
N LEU A 26 -19.08 18.09 1.95
CA LEU A 26 -19.10 18.24 0.49
C LEU A 26 -20.52 18.37 -0.06
N ALA A 27 -21.47 17.59 0.46
CA ALA A 27 -22.86 17.69 0.07
C ALA A 27 -23.44 19.09 0.38
N SER A 28 -23.18 19.61 1.57
CA SER A 28 -23.73 20.90 2.02
C SER A 28 -23.06 22.10 1.34
N ASN A 29 -21.77 22.05 1.09
CA ASN A 29 -21.02 23.20 0.57
C ASN A 29 -20.93 23.23 -0.96
N LEU A 30 -20.88 22.05 -1.59
CA LEU A 30 -20.71 21.92 -3.05
C LEU A 30 -21.96 21.37 -3.75
N GLY A 31 -23.00 20.97 -3.02
CA GLY A 31 -24.18 20.36 -3.58
C GLY A 31 -23.93 18.99 -4.24
N TRP A 32 -22.88 18.30 -3.83
CA TRP A 32 -22.54 17.00 -4.41
C TRP A 32 -23.41 15.89 -3.82
N ASP A 33 -23.87 15.01 -4.70
CA ASP A 33 -24.52 13.78 -4.28
C ASP A 33 -23.50 12.72 -3.80
N ILE A 34 -24.01 11.67 -3.17
CA ILE A 34 -23.20 10.62 -2.62
C ILE A 34 -22.36 9.87 -3.68
N PHE A 35 -22.89 9.73 -4.91
CA PHE A 35 -22.19 9.04 -5.99
C PHE A 35 -21.02 9.85 -6.51
N LYS A 36 -21.16 11.18 -6.57
CA LYS A 36 -20.05 12.08 -6.92
C LYS A 36 -18.96 12.08 -5.85
N ILE A 37 -19.35 12.09 -4.58
CA ILE A 37 -18.40 12.02 -3.46
C ILE A 37 -17.65 10.68 -3.48
N ASP A 38 -18.37 9.57 -3.64
CA ASP A 38 -17.76 8.23 -3.75
C ASP A 38 -16.79 8.14 -4.93
N LYS A 39 -17.16 8.65 -6.09
CA LYS A 39 -16.28 8.71 -7.27
C LYS A 39 -15.02 9.50 -6.98
N MET A 40 -15.12 10.67 -6.35
CA MET A 40 -13.99 11.51 -6.00
C MET A 40 -13.04 10.78 -5.04
N LEU A 41 -13.56 10.15 -3.99
CA LEU A 41 -12.75 9.42 -3.01
C LEU A 41 -12.06 8.18 -3.62
N ASN A 42 -12.69 7.53 -4.60
CA ASN A 42 -12.16 6.31 -5.23
C ASN A 42 -11.26 6.55 -6.43
N LYS A 43 -11.48 7.63 -7.21
CA LYS A 43 -10.88 7.80 -8.55
C LYS A 43 -10.09 9.11 -8.73
N GLU A 44 -10.34 10.11 -7.89
CA GLU A 44 -9.84 11.47 -8.09
C GLU A 44 -9.06 11.96 -6.84
N SER A 45 -8.74 11.04 -5.93
CA SER A 45 -8.01 11.27 -4.67
C SER A 45 -6.64 10.56 -4.69
N GLY A 46 -6.16 10.21 -3.54
CA GLY A 46 -4.90 9.46 -3.40
C GLY A 46 -3.68 10.24 -3.86
N LEU A 47 -2.71 9.53 -4.41
CA LEU A 47 -1.49 10.15 -4.97
C LEU A 47 -1.83 11.14 -6.08
N LEU A 48 -2.81 10.80 -6.93
CA LEU A 48 -3.27 11.67 -8.01
C LEU A 48 -3.77 13.00 -7.46
N GLY A 49 -4.69 12.98 -6.50
CA GLY A 49 -5.24 14.21 -5.92
C GLY A 49 -4.21 15.00 -5.10
N LEU A 50 -3.34 14.32 -4.36
CA LEU A 50 -2.30 14.95 -3.54
C LEU A 50 -1.19 15.62 -4.39
N SER A 51 -0.98 15.16 -5.60
CA SER A 51 0.02 15.71 -6.54
C SER A 51 -0.58 16.70 -7.54
N ASP A 52 -1.72 17.32 -7.23
CA ASP A 52 -2.46 18.23 -8.12
C ASP A 52 -2.72 17.64 -9.51
N ASN A 53 -3.17 16.37 -9.53
CA ASN A 53 -3.44 15.59 -10.74
C ASN A 53 -2.21 15.30 -11.63
N LEU A 54 -1.00 15.40 -11.08
CA LEU A 54 0.21 15.09 -11.83
C LEU A 54 0.30 13.61 -12.20
N SER A 55 0.19 12.70 -11.21
CA SER A 55 0.26 11.26 -11.45
C SER A 55 -0.28 10.43 -10.28
N ASN A 56 -0.79 9.25 -10.59
CA ASN A 56 -1.07 8.18 -9.61
C ASN A 56 0.06 7.13 -9.53
N ASP A 57 1.10 7.25 -10.33
CA ASP A 57 2.27 6.34 -10.31
C ASP A 57 3.38 6.91 -9.43
N MET A 58 3.80 6.13 -8.44
CA MET A 58 4.82 6.53 -7.46
C MET A 58 6.19 6.83 -8.11
N ARG A 59 6.55 6.16 -9.20
CA ARG A 59 7.84 6.38 -9.90
C ARG A 59 7.87 7.76 -10.54
N THR A 60 6.79 8.11 -11.24
CA THR A 60 6.63 9.43 -11.84
C THR A 60 6.68 10.54 -10.77
N LEU A 61 6.06 10.31 -9.60
CA LEU A 61 6.09 11.27 -8.51
C LEU A 61 7.49 11.42 -7.89
N ILE A 62 8.24 10.32 -7.76
CA ILE A 62 9.64 10.39 -7.28
C ILE A 62 10.48 11.21 -8.25
N GLU A 63 10.42 10.91 -9.55
CA GLU A 63 11.16 11.65 -10.59
C GLU A 63 10.80 13.14 -10.60
N ALA A 64 9.50 13.49 -10.48
CA ALA A 64 9.05 14.87 -10.43
C ALA A 64 9.52 15.58 -9.16
N SER A 65 9.49 14.91 -8.02
CA SER A 65 9.98 15.44 -6.73
C SER A 65 11.49 15.72 -6.78
N GLU A 66 12.28 14.85 -7.40
CA GLU A 66 13.72 15.05 -7.60
C GLU A 66 14.01 16.27 -8.51
N GLN A 67 13.08 16.61 -9.39
CA GLN A 67 13.12 17.80 -10.24
C GLN A 67 12.57 19.07 -9.57
N GLY A 68 12.19 18.97 -8.28
CA GLY A 68 11.73 20.12 -7.49
C GLY A 68 10.22 20.34 -7.50
N ASN A 69 9.41 19.39 -7.97
CA ASN A 69 7.95 19.51 -7.89
C ASN A 69 7.48 19.31 -6.45
N GLU A 70 6.93 20.35 -5.84
CA GLU A 70 6.52 20.38 -4.43
C GLU A 70 5.27 19.51 -4.16
N ASP A 71 4.31 19.45 -5.09
CA ASP A 71 3.09 18.65 -4.93
C ASP A 71 3.41 17.15 -5.01
N ALA A 72 4.34 16.76 -5.87
CA ALA A 72 4.84 15.39 -5.91
C ALA A 72 5.57 15.02 -4.61
N ALA A 73 6.40 15.93 -4.08
CA ALA A 73 7.09 15.72 -2.81
C ALA A 73 6.09 15.58 -1.65
N LEU A 74 5.06 16.43 -1.62
CA LEU A 74 3.97 16.37 -0.63
C LEU A 74 3.19 15.05 -0.72
N ALA A 75 2.83 14.61 -1.93
CA ALA A 75 2.11 13.36 -2.14
C ALA A 75 2.90 12.15 -1.59
N ILE A 76 4.21 12.10 -1.84
CA ILE A 76 5.10 11.07 -1.31
C ILE A 76 5.19 11.14 0.22
N GLU A 77 5.31 12.33 0.77
CA GLU A 77 5.40 12.57 2.22
C GLU A 77 4.14 12.06 2.93
N VAL A 78 2.96 12.47 2.45
CA VAL A 78 1.67 12.03 2.98
C VAL A 78 1.52 10.51 2.87
N PHE A 79 1.91 9.92 1.74
CA PHE A 79 1.87 8.46 1.55
C PHE A 79 2.72 7.73 2.60
N CYS A 80 3.98 8.11 2.76
CA CYS A 80 4.90 7.46 3.70
C CYS A 80 4.45 7.64 5.16
N TYR A 81 4.00 8.85 5.51
CA TYR A 81 3.47 9.13 6.85
C TYR A 81 2.21 8.31 7.16
N ARG A 82 1.26 8.26 6.24
CA ARG A 82 0.01 7.48 6.40
C ARG A 82 0.29 5.98 6.49
N LEU A 83 1.23 5.48 5.71
CA LEU A 83 1.67 4.08 5.78
C LEU A 83 2.30 3.76 7.14
N ALA A 84 3.23 4.60 7.60
CA ALA A 84 3.87 4.43 8.90
C ALA A 84 2.86 4.51 10.06
N LYS A 85 1.93 5.47 10.02
CA LYS A 85 0.84 5.60 11.00
C LYS A 85 -0.02 4.34 11.04
N SER A 86 -0.37 3.76 9.89
CA SER A 86 -1.15 2.53 9.81
C SER A 86 -0.39 1.33 10.38
N LEU A 87 0.89 1.19 10.05
CA LEU A 87 1.77 0.16 10.62
C LEU A 87 1.83 0.27 12.16
N ALA A 88 2.01 1.48 12.69
CA ALA A 88 2.04 1.72 14.11
C ALA A 88 0.70 1.38 14.79
N ALA A 89 -0.42 1.77 14.19
CA ALA A 89 -1.74 1.47 14.72
C ALA A 89 -2.03 -0.04 14.77
N LEU A 90 -1.72 -0.76 13.69
CA LEU A 90 -1.91 -2.21 13.62
C LEU A 90 -0.99 -2.99 14.57
N SER A 91 0.17 -2.44 14.90
CA SER A 91 1.12 -3.08 15.84
C SER A 91 0.56 -3.19 17.26
N CYS A 92 -0.44 -2.37 17.64
CA CYS A 92 -1.08 -2.45 18.95
C CYS A 92 -1.73 -3.83 19.23
N GLY A 93 -2.07 -4.58 18.21
CA GLY A 93 -2.59 -5.94 18.32
C GLY A 93 -1.53 -7.02 18.50
N LEU A 94 -0.25 -6.67 18.44
CA LEU A 94 0.86 -7.62 18.52
C LEU A 94 1.53 -7.57 19.90
N PRO A 95 1.85 -8.73 20.50
CA PRO A 95 2.57 -8.75 21.78
C PRO A 95 4.03 -8.25 21.62
N ARG A 96 4.59 -8.38 20.43
CA ARG A 96 5.90 -7.86 20.03
C ARG A 96 5.98 -7.82 18.50
N ILE A 97 6.96 -7.09 17.97
CA ILE A 97 7.24 -7.02 16.54
C ILE A 97 8.51 -7.81 16.27
N ASP A 98 8.41 -8.90 15.51
CA ASP A 98 9.54 -9.74 15.10
C ASP A 98 10.10 -9.29 13.75
N GLY A 99 9.28 -8.71 12.89
CA GLY A 99 9.68 -8.24 11.57
C GLY A 99 8.67 -7.35 10.88
N LEU A 100 9.15 -6.66 9.86
CA LEU A 100 8.39 -5.86 8.91
C LEU A 100 8.62 -6.41 7.51
N PHE A 101 7.55 -6.61 6.76
CA PHE A 101 7.60 -7.16 5.42
C PHE A 101 7.02 -6.15 4.43
N PHE A 102 7.84 -5.74 3.47
CA PHE A 102 7.41 -4.94 2.33
C PHE A 102 7.05 -5.84 1.16
N THR A 103 5.87 -5.62 0.60
CA THR A 103 5.32 -6.38 -0.53
C THR A 103 4.47 -5.45 -1.40
N GLY A 104 3.97 -5.96 -2.52
CA GLY A 104 3.19 -5.17 -3.48
C GLY A 104 4.03 -4.20 -4.28
N GLY A 105 3.45 -3.62 -5.34
CA GLY A 105 4.20 -2.88 -6.34
C GLY A 105 5.13 -1.79 -5.82
N ILE A 106 4.69 -0.96 -4.85
CA ILE A 106 5.50 0.12 -4.28
C ILE A 106 6.50 -0.44 -3.26
N GLY A 107 6.04 -1.29 -2.34
CA GLY A 107 6.88 -1.85 -1.28
C GLY A 107 8.03 -2.68 -1.82
N GLU A 108 7.80 -3.46 -2.87
CA GLU A 108 8.82 -4.29 -3.52
C GLU A 108 9.83 -3.45 -4.32
N ASN A 109 9.37 -2.43 -5.03
CA ASN A 109 10.15 -1.79 -6.08
C ASN A 109 10.74 -0.43 -5.72
N SER A 110 10.40 0.15 -4.55
CA SER A 110 10.90 1.47 -4.16
C SER A 110 11.70 1.45 -2.86
N ALA A 111 13.02 1.39 -2.97
CA ALA A 111 13.94 1.52 -1.84
C ALA A 111 13.73 2.85 -1.10
N TYR A 112 13.49 3.92 -1.85
CA TYR A 112 13.22 5.26 -1.32
C TYR A 112 11.98 5.30 -0.42
N ILE A 113 10.88 4.70 -0.85
CA ILE A 113 9.63 4.66 -0.06
C ILE A 113 9.79 3.80 1.20
N ARG A 114 10.51 2.67 1.12
CA ARG A 114 10.80 1.84 2.29
C ARG A 114 11.59 2.62 3.34
N GLU A 115 12.70 3.26 2.92
CA GLU A 115 13.53 4.07 3.80
C GLU A 115 12.74 5.22 4.43
N LYS A 116 12.01 5.97 3.61
CA LYS A 116 11.21 7.13 4.05
C LYS A 116 10.10 6.72 5.02
N THR A 117 9.41 5.61 4.78
CA THR A 117 8.38 5.08 5.68
C THR A 117 8.99 4.66 7.02
N MET A 118 10.13 3.95 7.00
CA MET A 118 10.79 3.50 8.22
C MET A 118 11.34 4.65 9.07
N ALA A 119 11.71 5.77 8.45
CA ALA A 119 12.15 6.97 9.18
C ALA A 119 11.09 7.54 10.13
N TYR A 120 9.80 7.26 9.90
CA TYR A 120 8.71 7.59 10.81
C TYR A 120 8.50 6.60 11.96
N LEU A 121 9.24 5.48 11.97
CA LEU A 121 9.05 4.38 12.92
C LEU A 121 10.29 4.12 13.82
N PRO A 122 10.98 5.17 14.35
CA PRO A 122 12.20 4.97 15.12
C PRO A 122 11.97 4.17 16.40
N HIS A 123 10.75 4.23 16.95
CA HIS A 123 10.40 3.57 18.22
C HIS A 123 10.29 2.03 18.10
N PHE A 124 10.18 1.51 16.86
CA PHE A 124 10.07 0.08 16.64
C PHE A 124 11.43 -0.63 16.57
N GLY A 125 12.54 0.13 16.56
CA GLY A 125 13.88 -0.42 16.55
C GLY A 125 14.31 -1.10 15.25
N PHE A 126 13.60 -0.82 14.15
CA PHE A 126 14.02 -1.27 12.81
C PHE A 126 15.32 -0.56 12.41
N ASN A 127 16.32 -1.33 11.99
CA ASN A 127 17.61 -0.82 11.55
C ASN A 127 17.84 -1.18 10.08
N LEU A 128 17.47 -0.26 9.18
CA LEU A 128 17.61 -0.44 7.74
C LEU A 128 19.10 -0.44 7.33
N ASP A 129 19.50 -1.43 6.56
CA ASP A 129 20.75 -1.43 5.83
C ASP A 129 20.52 -0.77 4.46
N LYS A 130 20.98 0.46 4.32
CA LYS A 130 20.76 1.27 3.10
C LYS A 130 21.34 0.64 1.85
N GLU A 131 22.50 -0.01 1.95
CA GLU A 131 23.15 -0.66 0.82
C GLU A 131 22.31 -1.85 0.35
N LYS A 132 21.92 -2.75 1.25
CA LYS A 132 21.03 -3.87 0.92
C LYS A 132 19.71 -3.40 0.36
N ASN A 133 19.12 -2.36 0.98
CA ASN A 133 17.85 -1.79 0.51
C ASN A 133 17.93 -1.26 -0.92
N ASN A 134 19.04 -0.58 -1.26
CA ASN A 134 19.20 0.04 -2.59
C ASN A 134 19.66 -0.95 -3.66
N THR A 135 20.35 -2.02 -3.28
CA THR A 135 20.90 -3.00 -4.24
C THR A 135 20.01 -4.21 -4.45
N LEU A 136 18.94 -4.36 -3.69
CA LEU A 136 17.99 -5.46 -3.85
C LEU A 136 17.36 -5.44 -5.25
N LYS A 137 17.55 -6.52 -5.98
CA LYS A 137 17.05 -6.65 -7.35
C LYS A 137 15.52 -6.76 -7.35
N ARG A 138 14.89 -6.09 -8.31
CA ARG A 138 13.45 -6.17 -8.53
C ARG A 138 12.99 -7.63 -8.71
N GLY A 139 11.87 -7.98 -8.07
CA GLY A 139 11.29 -9.32 -8.15
C GLY A 139 12.06 -10.39 -7.36
N THR A 140 13.01 -9.99 -6.51
CA THR A 140 13.72 -10.94 -5.63
C THR A 140 13.35 -10.70 -4.16
N GLU A 141 13.26 -11.80 -3.42
CA GLU A 141 13.16 -11.76 -1.96
C GLU A 141 14.50 -11.38 -1.35
N GLY A 142 14.47 -10.58 -0.27
CA GLY A 142 15.68 -10.24 0.43
C GLY A 142 15.48 -9.53 1.76
N ARG A 143 16.40 -9.80 2.67
CA ARG A 143 16.49 -9.13 3.97
C ARG A 143 17.28 -7.84 3.83
N ILE A 144 16.73 -6.74 4.32
CA ILE A 144 17.27 -5.38 4.12
C ILE A 144 17.60 -4.65 5.43
N ASP A 145 17.66 -5.36 6.56
CA ASP A 145 18.11 -4.81 7.84
C ASP A 145 19.60 -5.10 8.13
N THR A 146 20.13 -4.42 9.14
CA THR A 146 21.54 -4.57 9.58
C THR A 146 21.81 -5.85 10.38
N GLY A 147 20.80 -6.63 10.71
CA GLY A 147 20.89 -7.80 11.58
C GLY A 147 20.69 -7.52 13.07
N THR A 148 20.39 -6.26 13.44
CA THR A 148 20.07 -5.85 14.81
C THR A 148 18.63 -5.36 14.89
N GLY A 149 17.90 -5.72 15.94
CA GLY A 149 16.47 -5.41 16.08
C GLY A 149 15.55 -6.33 15.26
N PRO A 150 14.28 -5.94 15.09
CA PRO A 150 13.32 -6.70 14.28
C PRO A 150 13.76 -6.77 12.82
N GLN A 151 13.47 -7.91 12.18
CA GLN A 151 13.88 -8.14 10.79
C GLN A 151 13.11 -7.25 9.82
N VAL A 152 13.74 -6.86 8.71
CA VAL A 152 13.06 -6.15 7.62
C VAL A 152 13.29 -6.88 6.30
N TRP A 153 12.22 -7.27 5.65
CA TRP A 153 12.24 -8.04 4.43
C TRP A 153 11.47 -7.36 3.30
N VAL A 154 11.90 -7.64 2.10
CA VAL A 154 11.10 -7.42 0.88
C VAL A 154 10.74 -8.79 0.35
N ILE A 155 9.45 -9.03 0.13
CA ILE A 155 8.93 -10.30 -0.39
C ILE A 155 8.03 -10.01 -1.58
N PRO A 156 8.36 -10.49 -2.80
CA PRO A 156 7.52 -10.34 -3.96
C PRO A 156 6.17 -11.03 -3.78
N THR A 157 5.11 -10.39 -4.22
CA THR A 157 3.78 -11.01 -4.32
C THR A 157 3.74 -11.97 -5.51
N ASP A 158 3.09 -13.11 -5.31
CA ASP A 158 2.81 -14.11 -6.36
C ASP A 158 1.30 -14.25 -6.56
N GLU A 159 0.67 -13.17 -7.03
CA GLU A 159 -0.77 -13.13 -7.25
C GLU A 159 -1.20 -14.10 -8.36
N GLU A 160 -0.44 -14.19 -9.44
CA GLU A 160 -0.72 -15.09 -10.57
C GLU A 160 -0.65 -16.55 -10.15
N GLY A 161 0.39 -16.94 -9.40
CA GLY A 161 0.52 -18.28 -8.87
C GLY A 161 -0.59 -18.63 -7.86
N ARG A 162 -1.04 -17.67 -7.07
CA ARG A 162 -2.18 -17.86 -6.18
C ARG A 162 -3.48 -18.06 -6.95
N ILE A 163 -3.76 -17.25 -7.94
CA ILE A 163 -4.94 -17.39 -8.82
C ILE A 163 -4.93 -18.75 -9.51
N ALA A 164 -3.77 -19.18 -10.03
CA ALA A 164 -3.64 -20.48 -10.68
C ALA A 164 -4.00 -21.64 -9.73
N LYS A 165 -3.46 -21.63 -8.51
CA LYS A 165 -3.76 -22.65 -7.48
C LYS A 165 -5.23 -22.65 -7.06
N GLU A 166 -5.84 -21.50 -6.86
CA GLU A 166 -7.27 -21.39 -6.54
C GLU A 166 -8.13 -21.90 -7.69
N THR A 167 -7.77 -21.58 -8.93
CA THR A 167 -8.47 -22.05 -10.13
C THR A 167 -8.41 -23.59 -10.23
N GLU A 168 -7.22 -24.17 -10.06
CA GLU A 168 -7.03 -25.62 -10.04
C GLU A 168 -7.93 -26.29 -8.98
N HIS A 169 -7.92 -25.76 -7.76
CA HIS A 169 -8.75 -26.28 -6.67
C HIS A 169 -10.26 -26.27 -7.00
N VAL A 170 -10.75 -25.15 -7.55
CA VAL A 170 -12.17 -25.02 -7.94
C VAL A 170 -12.52 -26.01 -9.07
N VAL A 171 -11.66 -26.16 -10.07
CA VAL A 171 -11.88 -27.11 -11.18
C VAL A 171 -11.91 -28.55 -10.69
N GLU A 172 -11.00 -28.92 -9.79
CA GLU A 172 -11.01 -30.25 -9.17
C GLU A 172 -12.28 -30.52 -8.37
N GLN A 173 -12.72 -29.54 -7.57
CA GLN A 173 -13.94 -29.64 -6.78
C GLN A 173 -15.17 -29.85 -7.68
N LEU A 174 -15.35 -29.04 -8.71
CA LEU A 174 -16.44 -29.17 -9.67
C LEU A 174 -16.42 -30.51 -10.40
N SER A 175 -15.23 -31.00 -10.75
CA SER A 175 -15.08 -32.31 -11.40
C SER A 175 -15.49 -33.48 -10.48
N ARG A 176 -15.17 -33.40 -9.18
CA ARG A 176 -15.61 -34.41 -8.19
C ARG A 176 -17.13 -34.40 -7.98
N GLU A 177 -17.73 -33.19 -7.90
CA GLU A 177 -19.18 -33.03 -7.76
C GLU A 177 -19.94 -33.56 -9.00
N ALA A 178 -19.44 -33.26 -10.20
CA ALA A 178 -20.01 -33.75 -11.46
C ALA A 178 -19.97 -35.30 -11.54
N ASN A 179 -18.84 -35.89 -11.16
CA ASN A 179 -18.70 -37.37 -11.14
C ASN A 179 -19.59 -38.01 -10.10
N ALA A 180 -19.78 -37.40 -8.94
CA ALA A 180 -20.68 -37.90 -7.89
C ALA A 180 -22.17 -37.80 -8.29
N ALA A 181 -22.53 -36.84 -9.15
CA ALA A 181 -23.91 -36.70 -9.64
C ALA A 181 -24.28 -37.69 -10.76
N ILE A 182 -23.31 -38.36 -11.36
CA ILE A 182 -23.48 -39.36 -12.43
C ILE A 182 -23.50 -40.78 -11.90
N ALA A 183 -23.00 -41.00 -10.67
CA ALA A 183 -22.95 -42.30 -10.01
C ALA A 183 -24.21 -42.57 -9.19
#